data_a7109dda77d6d10f211485040e461a70
#
_entry.id   a7109dda77d6d10f211485040e461a70
#
_cell.length_a   1.000
_cell.length_b   1.000
_cell.length_c   1.000
_cell.angle_alpha   90.00
_cell.angle_beta   90.00
_cell.angle_gamma   90.00
#
_symmetry.space_group_name_H-M   'P 1'
#
loop_
_entity.id
_entity.type
_entity.pdbx_description
1 polymer ?
#
loop_
_entity_poly.entity_id
_entity_poly.type
_entity_poly.pdbx_seq_one_letter_code
_entity_poly.pdbx_strand_id
1 'polypeptide(L)'
;GGLMDASGPEPRAVSAEDVSVAAKPPAPSPAARKRGGAASRPARLVFPFSAIVGQDEMKLALLIAAVDPAIGGVLVFGDRGTGKSTTVRALAALLPPMRAVAGCAFACDPGRPAGLCEACRASARRVAVQVPVPVVDLPLGATEDRVTGALDIERALAEGVKAFEPGLLARAHRGFLYIDEVNLLEDHLVDLLLDVAASGENVVEREGLSVRHPAKFVLIGSGNPEEGELRPQLLDRFGLSVEVRTPKDIETRIAIMKLVAENEADPEGFAARWAEEDGKTLKRIAKGKAKLPKLVPGEDVLRDAAELCMAVGADGLLDLGDLVAALRALPERQREAV
;
A
#
# COMPACT_ATOMS: atom_id res chain seq x y z
N GLY A 1 57.73 24.47 -40.12
CA GLY A 1 56.43 24.58 -39.54
C GLY A 1 55.64 23.30 -39.78
N GLY A 2 55.65 22.35 -38.84
CA GLY A 2 54.88 21.10 -38.91
C GLY A 2 53.70 21.22 -37.96
N LEU A 3 52.49 21.08 -38.45
CA LEU A 3 51.29 20.83 -37.67
C LEU A 3 51.27 19.35 -37.32
N MET A 4 51.32 19.06 -36.04
CA MET A 4 51.03 17.71 -35.52
C MET A 4 49.52 17.52 -35.40
N ASP A 5 49.03 16.55 -36.12
CA ASP A 5 47.69 16.01 -36.08
C ASP A 5 47.53 15.15 -34.80
N ALA A 6 46.62 15.57 -33.89
CA ALA A 6 46.30 14.84 -32.66
C ALA A 6 44.89 14.30 -32.78
N SER A 7 44.70 13.22 -33.55
CA SER A 7 43.50 12.42 -33.53
C SER A 7 43.63 11.37 -32.42
N GLY A 8 43.03 11.70 -31.24
CA GLY A 8 42.76 10.71 -30.18
C GLY A 8 41.61 9.80 -30.57
N PRO A 9 41.58 8.58 -30.07
CA PRO A 9 40.55 7.62 -30.43
C PRO A 9 39.18 8.03 -29.86
N GLU A 10 38.16 8.02 -30.70
CA GLU A 10 36.76 8.19 -30.33
C GLU A 10 36.33 7.13 -29.29
N PRO A 11 35.52 7.52 -28.31
CA PRO A 11 34.98 6.54 -27.38
C PRO A 11 33.98 5.62 -28.10
N ARG A 12 34.25 4.32 -28.09
CA ARG A 12 33.35 3.27 -28.56
C ARG A 12 32.02 3.37 -27.80
N ALA A 13 30.95 3.57 -28.53
CA ALA A 13 29.58 3.42 -28.03
C ALA A 13 29.39 1.97 -27.54
N VAL A 14 29.15 1.80 -26.25
CA VAL A 14 28.75 0.53 -25.65
C VAL A 14 27.28 0.33 -26.02
N SER A 15 27.00 -0.73 -26.78
CA SER A 15 25.64 -1.10 -27.16
C SER A 15 24.82 -1.53 -25.96
N ALA A 16 23.53 -1.21 -25.96
CA ALA A 16 22.56 -1.45 -24.87
C ALA A 16 22.28 -2.96 -24.58
N GLU A 17 23.02 -3.87 -25.15
CA GLU A 17 22.73 -5.33 -25.09
C GLU A 17 23.49 -6.09 -24.00
N ASP A 18 24.43 -5.48 -23.25
CA ASP A 18 25.30 -6.21 -22.33
C ASP A 18 24.98 -6.03 -20.83
N VAL A 19 23.79 -5.55 -20.45
CA VAL A 19 23.43 -5.45 -19.02
C VAL A 19 22.33 -6.45 -18.67
N SER A 20 22.71 -7.70 -18.59
CA SER A 20 21.87 -8.72 -17.91
C SER A 20 21.96 -8.51 -16.39
N VAL A 21 20.98 -7.85 -15.82
CA VAL A 21 20.84 -7.69 -14.36
C VAL A 21 20.22 -8.97 -13.79
N ALA A 22 21.03 -9.96 -13.51
CA ALA A 22 20.63 -11.13 -12.75
C ALA A 22 20.47 -10.76 -11.27
N ALA A 23 19.25 -10.47 -10.84
CA ALA A 23 18.90 -10.34 -9.42
C ALA A 23 18.97 -11.72 -8.76
N LYS A 24 20.16 -12.09 -8.26
CA LYS A 24 20.34 -13.28 -7.43
C LYS A 24 19.77 -12.98 -6.04
N PRO A 25 18.93 -13.86 -5.46
CA PRO A 25 18.42 -13.64 -4.11
C PRO A 25 19.60 -13.51 -3.14
N PRO A 26 19.52 -12.59 -2.15
CA PRO A 26 20.59 -12.43 -1.18
C PRO A 26 20.78 -13.74 -0.43
N ALA A 27 22.02 -14.21 -0.35
CA ALA A 27 22.39 -15.32 0.51
C ALA A 27 22.10 -14.90 1.97
N PRO A 28 21.56 -15.78 2.83
CA PRO A 28 21.33 -15.45 4.22
C PRO A 28 22.65 -15.04 4.87
N SER A 29 22.67 -13.86 5.49
CA SER A 29 23.81 -13.32 6.21
C SER A 29 24.33 -14.34 7.23
N PRO A 30 25.66 -14.51 7.40
CA PRO A 30 26.24 -15.42 8.39
C PRO A 30 25.81 -15.12 9.83
N ALA A 31 25.35 -13.90 10.12
CA ALA A 31 24.81 -13.50 11.42
C ALA A 31 23.47 -14.19 11.78
N ALA A 32 22.74 -14.73 10.81
CA ALA A 32 21.49 -15.46 11.05
C ALA A 32 21.70 -16.90 11.57
N ARG A 33 22.91 -17.43 11.52
CA ARG A 33 23.20 -18.83 11.91
C ARG A 33 23.50 -19.06 13.38
N LYS A 34 23.58 -18.04 14.23
CA LYS A 34 23.94 -18.17 15.67
C LYS A 34 23.00 -17.48 16.65
N ARG A 35 21.73 -17.30 16.32
CA ARG A 35 20.71 -17.00 17.34
C ARG A 35 19.85 -18.26 17.54
N GLY A 36 20.42 -19.20 18.30
CA GLY A 36 19.66 -20.27 18.91
C GLY A 36 18.60 -19.67 19.83
N GLY A 37 17.35 -20.15 19.69
CA GLY A 37 16.36 -20.24 20.74
C GLY A 37 16.07 -18.98 21.56
N ALA A 38 15.89 -17.81 20.95
CA ALA A 38 15.01 -16.82 21.55
C ALA A 38 13.60 -17.21 21.12
N ALA A 39 12.79 -17.69 22.07
CA ALA A 39 11.35 -17.85 21.90
C ALA A 39 10.83 -16.56 21.26
N SER A 40 10.35 -16.65 20.02
CA SER A 40 9.70 -15.53 19.37
C SER A 40 8.61 -15.05 20.33
N ARG A 41 8.70 -13.82 20.79
CA ARG A 41 7.56 -13.19 21.49
C ARG A 41 6.34 -13.48 20.62
N PRO A 42 5.26 -14.04 21.20
CA PRO A 42 4.06 -14.30 20.42
C PRO A 42 3.70 -13.01 19.71
N ALA A 43 3.48 -13.09 18.40
CA ALA A 43 3.06 -11.93 17.61
C ALA A 43 1.86 -11.34 18.34
N ARG A 44 1.96 -10.07 18.75
CA ARG A 44 0.89 -9.40 19.50
C ARG A 44 -0.36 -9.49 18.61
N LEU A 45 -1.39 -10.16 19.08
CA LEU A 45 -2.64 -10.31 18.35
C LEU A 45 -3.17 -8.92 18.00
N VAL A 46 -3.49 -8.71 16.74
CA VAL A 46 -4.04 -7.45 16.26
C VAL A 46 -5.49 -7.35 16.71
N PHE A 47 -5.92 -6.16 17.09
CA PHE A 47 -7.29 -5.89 17.49
C PHE A 47 -8.26 -6.26 16.34
N PRO A 48 -9.35 -7.03 16.56
CA PRO A 48 -10.27 -7.42 15.50
C PRO A 48 -10.89 -6.22 14.80
N PHE A 49 -10.97 -6.25 13.48
CA PHE A 49 -11.50 -5.14 12.68
C PHE A 49 -12.97 -4.83 13.02
N SER A 50 -13.79 -5.87 13.19
CA SER A 50 -15.20 -5.71 13.51
C SER A 50 -15.47 -5.23 14.93
N ALA A 51 -14.47 -5.32 15.84
CA ALA A 51 -14.55 -4.82 17.21
C ALA A 51 -14.32 -3.31 17.30
N ILE A 52 -13.84 -2.65 16.24
CA ILE A 52 -13.57 -1.22 16.23
C ILE A 52 -14.89 -0.46 16.15
N VAL A 53 -15.13 0.39 17.16
CA VAL A 53 -16.37 1.15 17.34
C VAL A 53 -16.19 2.61 16.89
N GLY A 54 -17.21 3.16 16.25
CA GLY A 54 -17.30 4.61 16.00
C GLY A 54 -16.44 5.13 14.85
N GLN A 55 -16.02 4.26 13.93
CA GLN A 55 -15.16 4.60 12.78
C GLN A 55 -15.80 4.09 11.47
N ASP A 56 -17.10 4.22 11.31
CA ASP A 56 -17.83 3.53 10.24
C ASP A 56 -17.45 4.03 8.85
N GLU A 57 -17.29 5.34 8.67
CA GLU A 57 -16.85 5.93 7.39
C GLU A 57 -15.42 5.51 7.03
N MET A 58 -14.51 5.55 8.01
CA MET A 58 -13.13 5.08 7.79
C MET A 58 -13.10 3.58 7.46
N LYS A 59 -13.85 2.76 8.20
CA LYS A 59 -13.93 1.33 7.92
C LYS A 59 -14.48 1.09 6.53
N LEU A 60 -15.52 1.81 6.12
CA LEU A 60 -16.08 1.71 4.78
C LEU A 60 -15.07 2.08 3.70
N ALA A 61 -14.39 3.23 3.83
CA ALA A 61 -13.36 3.67 2.88
C ALA A 61 -12.22 2.64 2.73
N LEU A 62 -11.77 2.08 3.85
CA LEU A 62 -10.74 1.04 3.86
C LEU A 62 -11.22 -0.27 3.21
N LEU A 63 -12.48 -0.66 3.42
CA LEU A 63 -13.08 -1.83 2.77
C LEU A 63 -13.19 -1.64 1.26
N ILE A 64 -13.59 -0.44 0.81
CA ILE A 64 -13.65 -0.07 -0.60
C ILE A 64 -12.25 -0.18 -1.23
N ALA A 65 -11.23 0.42 -0.62
CA ALA A 65 -9.86 0.36 -1.09
C ALA A 65 -9.27 -1.07 -1.07
N ALA A 66 -9.70 -1.91 -0.12
CA ALA A 66 -9.32 -3.33 -0.11
C ALA A 66 -9.98 -4.13 -1.25
N VAL A 67 -11.18 -3.73 -1.69
CA VAL A 67 -11.88 -4.32 -2.84
C VAL A 67 -11.24 -3.88 -4.14
N ASP A 68 -11.02 -2.57 -4.29
CA ASP A 68 -10.41 -1.95 -5.48
C ASP A 68 -9.20 -1.09 -5.09
N PRO A 69 -7.98 -1.63 -5.13
CA PRO A 69 -6.77 -0.85 -4.85
C PRO A 69 -6.49 0.27 -5.86
N ALA A 70 -7.14 0.26 -7.04
CA ALA A 70 -6.95 1.27 -8.07
C ALA A 70 -7.68 2.60 -7.77
N ILE A 71 -8.40 2.69 -6.65
CA ILE A 71 -9.19 3.87 -6.28
C ILE A 71 -8.35 5.12 -5.94
N GLY A 72 -7.01 5.03 -5.94
CA GLY A 72 -6.14 6.18 -5.74
C GLY A 72 -5.78 6.48 -4.28
N GLY A 73 -6.03 5.54 -3.36
CA GLY A 73 -5.69 5.68 -1.94
C GLY A 73 -6.79 6.26 -1.07
N VAL A 74 -6.57 6.23 0.24
CA VAL A 74 -7.49 6.71 1.28
C VAL A 74 -6.78 7.74 2.15
N LEU A 75 -7.36 8.94 2.26
CA LEU A 75 -6.92 9.96 3.19
C LEU A 75 -7.83 9.95 4.42
N VAL A 76 -7.25 9.67 5.57
CA VAL A 76 -7.96 9.64 6.86
C VAL A 76 -7.55 10.85 7.69
N PHE A 77 -8.46 11.79 7.82
CA PHE A 77 -8.21 13.06 8.44
C PHE A 77 -8.97 13.18 9.77
N GLY A 78 -8.33 13.64 10.84
CA GLY A 78 -9.00 13.81 12.12
C GLY A 78 -8.11 13.67 13.32
N ASP A 79 -8.71 13.72 14.51
CA ASP A 79 -8.06 13.80 15.81
C ASP A 79 -7.00 12.72 16.04
N ARG A 80 -6.00 13.04 16.84
CA ARG A 80 -5.04 12.05 17.34
C ARG A 80 -5.72 11.01 18.23
N GLY A 81 -5.17 9.81 18.26
CA GLY A 81 -5.65 8.74 19.15
C GLY A 81 -6.98 8.11 18.73
N THR A 82 -7.50 8.41 17.54
CA THR A 82 -8.75 7.82 17.03
C THR A 82 -8.59 6.41 16.45
N GLY A 83 -7.41 5.80 16.58
CA GLY A 83 -7.18 4.42 16.15
C GLY A 83 -6.97 4.24 14.64
N LYS A 84 -6.58 5.29 13.91
CA LYS A 84 -6.37 5.23 12.45
C LYS A 84 -5.43 4.09 12.03
N SER A 85 -4.23 4.07 12.55
CA SER A 85 -3.24 3.01 12.25
C SER A 85 -3.69 1.63 12.75
N THR A 86 -4.37 1.57 13.89
CA THR A 86 -4.93 0.32 14.43
C THR A 86 -5.95 -0.27 13.48
N THR A 87 -6.85 0.54 12.92
CA THR A 87 -7.88 0.09 11.98
C THR A 87 -7.27 -0.46 10.68
N VAL A 88 -6.23 0.18 10.15
CA VAL A 88 -5.50 -0.29 8.96
C VAL A 88 -4.83 -1.64 9.22
N ARG A 89 -4.17 -1.79 10.37
CA ARG A 89 -3.53 -3.06 10.76
C ARG A 89 -4.54 -4.16 10.99
N ALA A 90 -5.69 -3.83 11.59
CA ALA A 90 -6.79 -4.75 11.80
C ALA A 90 -7.36 -5.26 10.47
N LEU A 91 -7.54 -4.38 9.47
CA LEU A 91 -7.97 -4.78 8.13
C LEU A 91 -6.94 -5.70 7.45
N ALA A 92 -5.66 -5.36 7.52
CA ALA A 92 -4.61 -6.19 6.92
C ALA A 92 -4.55 -7.60 7.56
N ALA A 93 -4.72 -7.67 8.89
CA ALA A 93 -4.77 -8.95 9.61
C ALA A 93 -6.03 -9.77 9.32
N LEU A 94 -7.14 -9.09 8.99
CA LEU A 94 -8.39 -9.73 8.58
C LEU A 94 -8.26 -10.42 7.21
N LEU A 95 -7.47 -9.84 6.29
CA LEU A 95 -7.30 -10.40 4.95
C LEU A 95 -6.56 -11.74 4.99
N PRO A 96 -6.92 -12.69 4.10
CA PRO A 96 -6.26 -13.99 4.07
C PRO A 96 -4.79 -13.84 3.67
N PRO A 97 -3.91 -14.72 4.18
CA PRO A 97 -2.52 -14.75 3.75
C PRO A 97 -2.40 -14.89 2.23
N MET A 98 -1.41 -14.21 1.67
CA MET A 98 -1.18 -14.21 0.22
C MET A 98 -0.20 -15.32 -0.16
N ARG A 99 -0.41 -15.92 -1.34
CA ARG A 99 0.61 -16.76 -1.96
C ARG A 99 1.72 -15.88 -2.53
N ALA A 100 2.96 -16.18 -2.18
CA ALA A 100 4.13 -15.48 -2.69
C ALA A 100 5.21 -16.48 -3.12
N VAL A 101 6.10 -16.05 -4.02
CA VAL A 101 7.29 -16.83 -4.39
C VAL A 101 8.30 -16.75 -3.24
N ALA A 102 8.73 -17.90 -2.76
CA ALA A 102 9.71 -17.99 -1.66
C ALA A 102 11.01 -17.26 -2.02
N GLY A 103 11.48 -16.40 -1.11
CA GLY A 103 12.71 -15.62 -1.28
C GLY A 103 12.59 -14.45 -2.27
N CYS A 104 11.42 -14.18 -2.83
CA CYS A 104 11.22 -13.02 -3.69
C CYS A 104 11.04 -11.75 -2.85
N ALA A 105 11.88 -10.74 -3.11
CA ALA A 105 11.82 -9.44 -2.42
C ALA A 105 10.53 -8.67 -2.70
N PHE A 106 9.82 -8.99 -3.79
CA PHE A 106 8.58 -8.34 -4.23
C PHE A 106 7.33 -9.16 -3.91
N ALA A 107 7.43 -10.25 -3.17
CA ALA A 107 6.30 -11.15 -2.85
C ALA A 107 5.41 -11.47 -4.07
N CYS A 108 6.03 -11.73 -5.23
CA CYS A 108 5.33 -12.04 -6.48
C CYS A 108 4.36 -13.21 -6.31
N ASP A 109 3.17 -13.13 -6.93
CA ASP A 109 2.21 -14.22 -6.94
C ASP A 109 2.61 -15.27 -7.99
N PRO A 110 2.97 -16.51 -7.58
CA PRO A 110 3.35 -17.54 -8.54
C PRO A 110 2.23 -17.93 -9.51
N GLY A 111 0.97 -17.64 -9.17
CA GLY A 111 -0.21 -17.90 -9.99
C GLY A 111 -0.56 -16.79 -10.98
N ARG A 112 0.17 -15.65 -10.97
CA ARG A 112 -0.10 -14.51 -11.86
C ARG A 112 1.14 -14.11 -12.66
N PRO A 113 1.38 -14.72 -13.85
CA PRO A 113 2.58 -14.48 -14.65
C PRO A 113 2.81 -13.01 -15.02
N ALA A 114 1.74 -12.26 -15.28
CA ALA A 114 1.84 -10.85 -15.67
C ALA A 114 2.38 -9.93 -14.58
N GLY A 115 2.29 -10.32 -13.28
CA GLY A 115 2.74 -9.53 -12.15
C GLY A 115 4.07 -9.98 -11.55
N LEU A 116 4.85 -10.80 -12.26
CA LEU A 116 6.14 -11.29 -11.77
C LEU A 116 7.25 -10.27 -12.02
N CYS A 117 8.15 -10.11 -11.05
CA CYS A 117 9.41 -9.42 -11.28
C CYS A 117 10.30 -10.23 -12.26
N GLU A 118 11.34 -9.60 -12.76
CA GLU A 118 12.23 -10.19 -13.76
C GLU A 118 12.85 -11.51 -13.27
N ALA A 119 13.37 -11.53 -12.04
CA ALA A 119 13.96 -12.72 -11.44
C ALA A 119 12.95 -13.88 -11.32
N CYS A 120 11.72 -13.60 -10.92
CA CYS A 120 10.66 -14.61 -10.85
C CYS A 120 10.21 -15.08 -12.25
N ARG A 121 10.25 -14.20 -13.23
CA ARG A 121 9.94 -14.54 -14.64
C ARG A 121 10.97 -15.49 -15.23
N ALA A 122 12.25 -15.21 -14.99
CA ALA A 122 13.37 -16.03 -15.44
C ALA A 122 13.48 -17.38 -14.71
N SER A 123 12.90 -17.51 -13.51
CA SER A 123 12.99 -18.74 -12.72
C SER A 123 12.08 -19.84 -13.25
N ALA A 124 12.65 -20.99 -13.56
CA ALA A 124 11.89 -22.18 -13.98
C ALA A 124 11.09 -22.81 -12.82
N ARG A 125 11.53 -22.63 -11.58
CA ARG A 125 10.87 -23.18 -10.39
C ARG A 125 10.51 -22.09 -9.40
N ARG A 126 9.22 -21.94 -9.11
CA ARG A 126 8.66 -20.98 -8.14
C ARG A 126 7.99 -21.73 -7.02
N VAL A 127 8.65 -21.80 -5.87
CA VAL A 127 8.08 -22.40 -4.66
C VAL A 127 7.11 -21.38 -4.06
N ALA A 128 5.85 -21.77 -3.88
CA ALA A 128 4.84 -20.91 -3.24
C ALA A 128 4.91 -21.03 -1.73
N VAL A 129 4.88 -19.90 -1.04
CA VAL A 129 4.73 -19.79 0.42
C VAL A 129 3.54 -18.89 0.75
N GLN A 130 2.99 -19.06 1.95
CA GLN A 130 1.97 -18.15 2.48
C GLN A 130 2.65 -17.05 3.29
N VAL A 131 2.31 -15.79 3.00
CA VAL A 131 2.80 -14.62 3.72
C VAL A 131 1.63 -13.74 4.14
N PRO A 132 1.69 -13.07 5.30
CA PRO A 132 0.66 -12.13 5.70
C PRO A 132 0.61 -10.94 4.75
N VAL A 133 -0.55 -10.28 4.66
CA VAL A 133 -0.68 -9.02 3.93
C VAL A 133 0.17 -7.95 4.64
N PRO A 134 1.15 -7.33 3.96
CA PRO A 134 2.04 -6.38 4.61
C PRO A 134 1.35 -5.04 4.89
N VAL A 135 1.69 -4.45 6.04
CA VAL A 135 1.46 -3.02 6.32
C VAL A 135 2.82 -2.40 6.53
N VAL A 136 3.18 -1.51 5.64
CA VAL A 136 4.47 -0.83 5.66
C VAL A 136 4.24 0.62 6.08
N ASP A 137 4.90 1.03 7.16
CA ASP A 137 4.89 2.41 7.60
C ASP A 137 5.96 3.20 6.84
N LEU A 138 5.58 4.37 6.32
CA LEU A 138 6.50 5.31 5.71
C LEU A 138 6.95 6.33 6.78
N PRO A 139 8.22 6.34 7.18
CA PRO A 139 8.74 7.36 8.08
C PRO A 139 8.76 8.73 7.39
N LEU A 140 8.40 9.81 8.09
CA LEU A 140 8.40 11.18 7.56
C LEU A 140 9.77 11.64 7.03
N GLY A 141 10.86 11.15 7.62
CA GLY A 141 12.22 11.43 7.18
C GLY A 141 12.78 10.42 6.16
N ALA A 142 11.94 9.62 5.51
CA ALA A 142 12.40 8.69 4.50
C ALA A 142 12.90 9.43 3.27
N THR A 143 14.11 9.09 2.82
CA THR A 143 14.64 9.56 1.53
C THR A 143 13.94 8.84 0.39
N GLU A 144 13.95 9.45 -0.79
CA GLU A 144 13.37 8.84 -1.99
C GLU A 144 13.99 7.47 -2.30
N ASP A 145 15.31 7.31 -2.11
CA ASP A 145 16.02 6.04 -2.29
C ASP A 145 15.50 4.95 -1.35
N ARG A 146 15.20 5.30 -0.11
CA ARG A 146 14.60 4.36 0.85
C ARG A 146 13.19 3.95 0.45
N VAL A 147 12.47 4.84 -0.19
CA VAL A 147 11.10 4.59 -0.68
C VAL A 147 11.11 3.72 -1.93
N THR A 148 11.81 4.16 -2.96
CA THR A 148 11.81 3.51 -4.29
C THR A 148 12.78 2.34 -4.40
N GLY A 149 13.86 2.35 -3.61
CA GLY A 149 15.01 1.48 -3.74
C GLY A 149 16.20 2.19 -4.37
N ALA A 150 17.37 1.63 -4.18
CA ALA A 150 18.64 2.22 -4.57
C ALA A 150 19.63 1.19 -5.10
N LEU A 151 20.80 1.67 -5.52
CA LEU A 151 21.96 0.81 -5.80
C LEU A 151 22.49 0.21 -4.48
N ASP A 152 22.68 -1.10 -4.46
CA ASP A 152 23.37 -1.79 -3.37
C ASP A 152 24.88 -1.50 -3.47
N ILE A 153 25.30 -0.47 -2.75
CA ILE A 153 26.69 0.03 -2.77
C ILE A 153 27.66 -1.01 -2.21
N GLU A 154 27.25 -1.77 -1.19
CA GLU A 154 28.13 -2.79 -0.58
C GLU A 154 28.44 -3.90 -1.59
N ARG A 155 27.45 -4.37 -2.31
CA ARG A 155 27.65 -5.37 -3.37
C ARG A 155 28.36 -4.80 -4.59
N ALA A 156 28.10 -3.56 -4.94
CA ALA A 156 28.81 -2.91 -6.04
C ALA A 156 30.31 -2.79 -5.75
N LEU A 157 30.69 -2.46 -4.52
CA LEU A 157 32.09 -2.36 -4.09
C LEU A 157 32.76 -3.73 -3.87
N ALA A 158 32.04 -4.69 -3.29
CA ALA A 158 32.61 -5.99 -2.94
C ALA A 158 32.67 -6.96 -4.12
N GLU A 159 31.67 -6.97 -4.98
CA GLU A 159 31.49 -7.93 -6.07
C GLU A 159 31.68 -7.31 -7.46
N GLY A 160 31.79 -5.97 -7.57
CA GLY A 160 31.86 -5.26 -8.85
C GLY A 160 30.57 -5.34 -9.67
N VAL A 161 29.45 -5.73 -9.05
CA VAL A 161 28.17 -5.95 -9.72
C VAL A 161 27.16 -4.90 -9.25
N LYS A 162 26.55 -4.19 -10.20
CA LYS A 162 25.41 -3.32 -9.89
C LYS A 162 24.21 -4.18 -9.46
N ALA A 163 23.82 -4.05 -8.20
CA ALA A 163 22.65 -4.73 -7.64
C ALA A 163 21.64 -3.70 -7.12
N PHE A 164 20.36 -4.05 -7.20
CA PHE A 164 19.28 -3.21 -6.70
C PHE A 164 18.88 -3.65 -5.28
N GLU A 165 18.82 -2.69 -4.35
CA GLU A 165 18.26 -2.86 -3.02
C GLU A 165 16.80 -2.40 -3.03
N PRO A 166 15.81 -3.30 -2.87
CA PRO A 166 14.40 -2.95 -2.88
C PRO A 166 14.01 -2.04 -1.72
N GLY A 167 13.27 -0.96 -2.01
CA GLY A 167 12.78 -0.01 -1.03
C GLY A 167 11.45 -0.39 -0.37
N LEU A 168 10.81 0.60 0.27
CA LEU A 168 9.54 0.42 0.96
C LEU A 168 8.39 0.05 0.01
N LEU A 169 8.40 0.58 -1.22
CA LEU A 169 7.38 0.27 -2.24
C LEU A 169 7.37 -1.22 -2.62
N ALA A 170 8.55 -1.82 -2.73
CA ALA A 170 8.67 -3.26 -2.95
C ALA A 170 8.08 -4.08 -1.80
N ARG A 171 8.32 -3.64 -0.57
CA ARG A 171 7.81 -4.30 0.65
C ARG A 171 6.31 -4.16 0.80
N ALA A 172 5.73 -3.03 0.35
CA ALA A 172 4.29 -2.77 0.41
C ALA A 172 3.49 -3.50 -0.68
N HIS A 173 4.17 -4.08 -1.68
CA HIS A 173 3.51 -4.75 -2.79
C HIS A 173 2.45 -5.76 -2.33
N ARG A 174 1.23 -5.64 -2.87
CA ARG A 174 0.04 -6.43 -2.55
C ARG A 174 -0.49 -6.26 -1.12
N GLY A 175 -0.11 -5.15 -0.45
CA GLY A 175 -0.52 -4.80 0.89
C GLY A 175 -0.87 -3.33 1.02
N PHE A 176 -0.50 -2.75 2.15
CA PHE A 176 -0.81 -1.37 2.52
C PHE A 176 0.49 -0.58 2.76
N LEU A 177 0.51 0.64 2.25
CA LEU A 177 1.52 1.64 2.61
C LEU A 177 0.82 2.72 3.44
N TYR A 178 1.23 2.85 4.70
CA TYR A 178 0.65 3.80 5.65
C TYR A 178 1.60 4.97 5.89
N ILE A 179 1.08 6.18 5.72
CA ILE A 179 1.79 7.43 5.99
C ILE A 179 1.09 8.11 7.15
N ASP A 180 1.76 8.19 8.29
CA ASP A 180 1.28 9.01 9.39
C ASP A 180 1.66 10.47 9.15
N GLU A 181 0.71 11.38 9.40
CA GLU A 181 0.90 12.82 9.20
C GLU A 181 1.36 13.18 7.76
N VAL A 182 0.60 12.72 6.77
CA VAL A 182 0.90 12.92 5.33
C VAL A 182 1.06 14.40 4.94
N ASN A 183 0.41 15.31 5.69
CA ASN A 183 0.55 16.76 5.53
C ASN A 183 1.97 17.29 5.79
N LEU A 184 2.81 16.53 6.50
CA LEU A 184 4.21 16.85 6.77
C LEU A 184 5.18 16.24 5.75
N LEU A 185 4.71 15.34 4.89
CA LEU A 185 5.54 14.74 3.85
C LEU A 185 5.77 15.74 2.71
N GLU A 186 6.94 15.69 2.10
CA GLU A 186 7.29 16.53 0.95
C GLU A 186 6.42 16.22 -0.27
N ASP A 187 5.96 17.25 -0.99
CA ASP A 187 5.03 17.12 -2.11
C ASP A 187 5.50 16.15 -3.18
N HIS A 188 6.79 16.19 -3.53
CA HIS A 188 7.33 15.30 -4.56
C HIS A 188 7.27 13.81 -4.17
N LEU A 189 7.41 13.49 -2.86
CA LEU A 189 7.26 12.11 -2.38
C LEU A 189 5.80 11.67 -2.41
N VAL A 190 4.87 12.55 -2.06
CA VAL A 190 3.44 12.24 -2.15
C VAL A 190 3.04 11.98 -3.60
N ASP A 191 3.47 12.82 -4.51
CA ASP A 191 3.22 12.67 -5.95
C ASP A 191 3.77 11.34 -6.47
N LEU A 192 5.02 11.02 -6.13
CA LEU A 192 5.63 9.74 -6.50
C LEU A 192 4.84 8.55 -5.98
N LEU A 193 4.41 8.58 -4.71
CA LEU A 193 3.66 7.50 -4.09
C LEU A 193 2.31 7.28 -4.76
N LEU A 194 1.61 8.37 -5.08
CA LEU A 194 0.31 8.31 -5.76
C LEU A 194 0.45 7.81 -7.20
N ASP A 195 1.47 8.26 -7.92
CA ASP A 195 1.75 7.80 -9.29
C ASP A 195 2.08 6.29 -9.32
N VAL A 196 2.88 5.81 -8.37
CA VAL A 196 3.17 4.37 -8.24
C VAL A 196 1.94 3.58 -7.82
N ALA A 197 1.13 4.10 -6.89
CA ALA A 197 -0.12 3.46 -6.47
C ALA A 197 -1.09 3.32 -7.66
N ALA A 198 -1.18 4.33 -8.52
CA ALA A 198 -2.04 4.33 -9.70
C ALA A 198 -1.51 3.38 -10.81
N SER A 199 -0.21 3.44 -11.11
CA SER A 199 0.41 2.61 -12.16
C SER A 199 0.57 1.14 -11.74
N GLY A 200 0.78 0.89 -10.44
CA GLY A 200 1.09 -0.42 -9.88
C GLY A 200 2.50 -0.92 -10.17
N GLU A 201 3.36 -0.03 -10.65
CA GLU A 201 4.78 -0.31 -10.95
C GLU A 201 5.68 0.80 -10.42
N ASN A 202 6.85 0.42 -9.92
CA ASN A 202 7.92 1.34 -9.57
C ASN A 202 9.05 1.22 -10.58
N VAL A 203 9.51 2.35 -11.10
CA VAL A 203 10.62 2.45 -12.05
C VAL A 203 11.71 3.30 -11.42
N VAL A 204 12.90 2.71 -11.28
CA VAL A 204 14.07 3.39 -10.72
C VAL A 204 15.14 3.49 -11.80
N GLU A 205 15.45 4.72 -12.21
CA GLU A 205 16.47 5.00 -13.21
C GLU A 205 17.50 5.96 -12.62
N ARG A 206 18.59 5.41 -12.09
CA ARG A 206 19.67 6.21 -11.46
C ARG A 206 21.02 5.54 -11.64
N GLU A 207 22.07 6.35 -11.81
CA GLU A 207 23.47 5.94 -11.85
C GLU A 207 23.76 4.78 -12.82
N GLY A 208 23.01 4.70 -13.92
CA GLY A 208 23.09 3.62 -14.89
C GLY A 208 22.46 2.31 -14.42
N LEU A 209 21.60 2.37 -13.40
CA LEU A 209 20.70 1.30 -12.99
C LEU A 209 19.31 1.64 -13.53
N SER A 210 18.68 0.70 -14.23
CA SER A 210 17.28 0.79 -14.64
C SER A 210 16.57 -0.46 -14.16
N VAL A 211 15.69 -0.31 -13.17
CA VAL A 211 14.94 -1.41 -12.58
C VAL A 211 13.46 -1.07 -12.58
N ARG A 212 12.67 -2.03 -13.04
CA ARG A 212 11.21 -1.97 -12.99
C ARG A 212 10.70 -3.16 -12.18
N HIS A 213 9.85 -2.88 -11.18
CA HIS A 213 9.25 -3.94 -10.39
C HIS A 213 7.79 -3.64 -10.05
N PRO A 214 6.96 -4.67 -9.81
CA PRO A 214 5.58 -4.46 -9.39
C PRO A 214 5.53 -3.81 -8.01
N ALA A 215 4.62 -2.84 -7.86
CA ALA A 215 4.39 -2.11 -6.62
C ALA A 215 2.91 -1.72 -6.49
N LYS A 216 2.02 -2.73 -6.47
CA LYS A 216 0.57 -2.55 -6.27
C LYS A 216 0.29 -2.57 -4.77
N PHE A 217 -0.14 -1.45 -4.23
CA PHE A 217 -0.50 -1.33 -2.81
C PHE A 217 -1.66 -0.36 -2.63
N VAL A 218 -2.33 -0.45 -1.49
CA VAL A 218 -3.29 0.57 -1.06
C VAL A 218 -2.54 1.63 -0.29
N LEU A 219 -2.57 2.87 -0.79
CA LEU A 219 -1.98 4.01 -0.11
C LEU A 219 -2.97 4.56 0.91
N ILE A 220 -2.53 4.70 2.16
CA ILE A 220 -3.32 5.28 3.24
C ILE A 220 -2.53 6.40 3.87
N GLY A 221 -3.01 7.63 3.75
CA GLY A 221 -2.47 8.78 4.44
C GLY A 221 -3.32 9.12 5.65
N SER A 222 -2.70 9.43 6.80
CA SER A 222 -3.38 10.06 7.92
C SER A 222 -2.93 11.50 8.08
N GLY A 223 -3.82 12.35 8.57
CA GLY A 223 -3.53 13.73 8.89
C GLY A 223 -4.31 14.19 10.13
N ASN A 224 -3.77 15.22 10.80
CA ASN A 224 -4.42 15.87 11.93
C ASN A 224 -4.61 17.36 11.61
N PRO A 225 -5.84 17.90 11.73
CA PRO A 225 -6.11 19.32 11.51
C PRO A 225 -5.29 20.26 12.39
N GLU A 226 -4.93 19.80 13.60
CA GLU A 226 -4.18 20.60 14.58
C GLU A 226 -2.70 20.77 14.18
N GLU A 227 -2.17 19.93 13.30
CA GLU A 227 -0.76 19.93 12.86
C GLU A 227 -0.51 20.67 11.56
N GLY A 228 -1.53 21.24 10.99
CA GLY A 228 -1.49 22.00 9.76
C GLY A 228 -2.66 21.71 8.84
N GLU A 229 -2.97 22.67 7.99
CA GLU A 229 -4.01 22.48 6.98
C GLU A 229 -3.59 21.44 5.95
N LEU A 230 -4.53 20.59 5.56
CA LEU A 230 -4.34 19.73 4.40
C LEU A 230 -4.23 20.60 3.15
N ARG A 231 -3.14 20.44 2.45
CA ARG A 231 -2.96 21.09 1.16
C ARG A 231 -4.04 20.62 0.19
N PRO A 232 -4.77 21.52 -0.49
CA PRO A 232 -5.80 21.14 -1.44
C PRO A 232 -5.31 20.12 -2.48
N GLN A 233 -4.05 20.24 -2.90
CA GLN A 233 -3.42 19.33 -3.86
C GLN A 233 -3.35 17.88 -3.36
N LEU A 234 -3.29 17.65 -2.03
CA LEU A 234 -3.34 16.29 -1.47
C LEU A 234 -4.74 15.72 -1.53
N LEU A 235 -5.76 16.53 -1.19
CA LEU A 235 -7.17 16.11 -1.23
C LEU A 235 -7.56 15.67 -2.65
N ASP A 236 -7.17 16.43 -3.65
CA ASP A 236 -7.51 16.16 -5.06
C ASP A 236 -6.87 14.87 -5.61
N ARG A 237 -5.80 14.39 -4.98
CA ARG A 237 -5.05 13.22 -5.46
C ARG A 237 -5.43 11.91 -4.80
N PHE A 238 -6.03 11.95 -3.60
CA PHE A 238 -6.56 10.75 -2.96
C PHE A 238 -7.95 10.43 -3.48
N GLY A 239 -8.20 9.19 -3.87
CA GLY A 239 -9.50 8.77 -4.38
C GLY A 239 -10.62 8.77 -3.34
N LEU A 240 -10.28 8.60 -2.06
CA LEU A 240 -11.21 8.68 -0.93
C LEU A 240 -10.63 9.56 0.18
N SER A 241 -11.49 10.41 0.75
CA SER A 241 -11.15 11.20 1.94
C SER A 241 -12.24 11.02 2.99
N VAL A 242 -11.84 10.72 4.22
CA VAL A 242 -12.76 10.53 5.34
C VAL A 242 -12.30 11.32 6.56
N GLU A 243 -13.24 11.94 7.24
CA GLU A 243 -13.00 12.63 8.49
C GLU A 243 -13.31 11.69 9.67
N VAL A 244 -12.38 11.61 10.60
CA VAL A 244 -12.48 10.78 11.80
C VAL A 244 -12.47 11.68 13.03
N ARG A 245 -13.52 11.60 13.83
CA ARG A 245 -13.66 12.40 15.05
C ARG A 245 -13.64 11.53 16.29
N THR A 246 -13.10 12.06 17.37
CA THR A 246 -13.23 11.44 18.68
C THR A 246 -14.70 11.41 19.09
N PRO A 247 -15.27 10.24 19.46
CA PRO A 247 -16.64 10.15 19.94
C PRO A 247 -16.91 11.14 21.08
N LYS A 248 -17.98 11.92 20.97
CA LYS A 248 -18.34 12.91 22.00
C LYS A 248 -19.28 12.36 23.05
N ASP A 249 -20.01 11.30 22.75
CA ASP A 249 -20.92 10.66 23.67
C ASP A 249 -20.17 9.71 24.65
N ILE A 250 -20.63 9.71 25.89
CA ILE A 250 -20.00 8.96 26.99
C ILE A 250 -20.16 7.45 26.79
N GLU A 251 -21.28 7.00 26.27
CA GLU A 251 -21.60 5.59 26.10
C GLU A 251 -20.65 4.92 25.09
N THR A 252 -20.43 5.57 23.96
CA THR A 252 -19.44 5.10 22.96
C THR A 252 -18.02 5.04 23.54
N ARG A 253 -17.62 6.04 24.32
CA ARG A 253 -16.31 6.04 25.00
C ARG A 253 -16.19 4.89 25.99
N ILE A 254 -17.21 4.64 26.80
CA ILE A 254 -17.24 3.53 27.75
C ILE A 254 -17.16 2.20 26.99
N ALA A 255 -17.90 2.06 25.89
CA ALA A 255 -17.84 0.86 25.05
C ALA A 255 -16.43 0.58 24.53
N ILE A 256 -15.75 1.62 23.99
CA ILE A 256 -14.38 1.52 23.52
C ILE A 256 -13.43 1.09 24.66
N MET A 257 -13.53 1.74 25.83
CA MET A 257 -12.69 1.41 26.99
C MET A 257 -12.87 -0.04 27.44
N LYS A 258 -14.11 -0.54 27.46
CA LYS A 258 -14.41 -1.94 27.83
C LYS A 258 -13.79 -2.91 26.81
N LEU A 259 -13.95 -2.66 25.52
CA LEU A 259 -13.39 -3.52 24.48
C LEU A 259 -11.86 -3.56 24.50
N VAL A 260 -11.21 -2.42 24.77
CA VAL A 260 -9.77 -2.35 24.91
C VAL A 260 -9.31 -3.15 26.14
N ALA A 261 -9.96 -2.96 27.30
CA ALA A 261 -9.63 -3.69 28.53
C ALA A 261 -9.86 -5.21 28.37
N GLU A 262 -10.95 -5.63 27.72
CA GLU A 262 -11.20 -7.04 27.43
C GLU A 262 -10.13 -7.65 26.51
N ASN A 263 -9.72 -6.92 25.47
CA ASN A 263 -8.64 -7.36 24.57
C ASN A 263 -7.29 -7.44 25.29
N GLU A 264 -7.00 -6.52 26.20
CA GLU A 264 -5.76 -6.53 27.00
C GLU A 264 -5.74 -7.69 27.99
N ALA A 265 -6.89 -8.04 28.60
CA ALA A 265 -7.00 -9.11 29.56
C ALA A 265 -6.88 -10.52 28.91
N ASP A 266 -7.52 -10.74 27.78
CA ASP A 266 -7.53 -12.00 27.04
C ASP A 266 -7.58 -11.76 25.52
N PRO A 267 -6.45 -11.49 24.86
CA PRO A 267 -6.42 -11.21 23.43
C PRO A 267 -6.92 -12.37 22.55
N GLU A 268 -6.63 -13.61 22.95
CA GLU A 268 -7.04 -14.80 22.18
C GLU A 268 -8.54 -15.04 22.26
N GLY A 269 -9.11 -15.01 23.46
CA GLY A 269 -10.54 -15.14 23.67
C GLY A 269 -11.31 -13.97 23.06
N PHE A 270 -10.76 -12.76 23.13
CA PHE A 270 -11.34 -11.58 22.49
C PHE A 270 -11.40 -11.74 20.96
N ALA A 271 -10.30 -12.12 20.32
CA ALA A 271 -10.25 -12.38 18.89
C ALA A 271 -11.23 -13.50 18.48
N ALA A 272 -11.32 -14.57 19.26
CA ALA A 272 -12.25 -15.66 19.00
C ALA A 272 -13.72 -15.22 19.02
N ARG A 273 -14.11 -14.31 19.93
CA ARG A 273 -15.48 -13.77 20.01
C ARG A 273 -15.87 -12.96 18.77
N TRP A 274 -14.92 -12.26 18.17
CA TRP A 274 -15.15 -11.42 17.00
C TRP A 274 -14.91 -12.12 15.65
N ALA A 275 -14.45 -13.37 15.68
CA ALA A 275 -14.09 -14.13 14.48
C ALA A 275 -15.26 -14.31 13.51
N GLU A 276 -16.49 -14.45 13.99
CA GLU A 276 -17.68 -14.58 13.15
C GLU A 276 -17.97 -13.29 12.38
N GLU A 277 -17.94 -12.12 13.06
CA GLU A 277 -18.18 -10.81 12.45
C GLU A 277 -17.06 -10.43 11.48
N ASP A 278 -15.81 -10.70 11.84
CA ASP A 278 -14.67 -10.57 10.95
C ASP A 278 -14.82 -11.48 9.70
N GLY A 279 -15.31 -12.70 9.88
CA GLY A 279 -15.62 -13.61 8.78
C GLY A 279 -16.73 -13.08 7.85
N LYS A 280 -17.75 -12.41 8.37
CA LYS A 280 -18.79 -11.74 7.56
C LYS A 280 -18.18 -10.60 6.75
N THR A 281 -17.32 -9.79 7.36
CA THR A 281 -16.62 -8.70 6.70
C THR A 281 -15.71 -9.21 5.58
N LEU A 282 -14.97 -10.27 5.83
CA LEU A 282 -14.13 -10.91 4.82
C LEU A 282 -14.93 -11.43 3.61
N LYS A 283 -16.09 -12.05 3.87
CA LYS A 283 -17.01 -12.49 2.80
C LYS A 283 -17.53 -11.32 1.97
N ARG A 284 -17.81 -10.16 2.61
CA ARG A 284 -18.21 -8.93 1.90
C ARG A 284 -17.11 -8.43 0.96
N ILE A 285 -15.85 -8.39 1.43
CA ILE A 285 -14.70 -8.02 0.59
C ILE A 285 -14.56 -8.98 -0.60
N ALA A 286 -14.61 -10.28 -0.35
CA ALA A 286 -14.51 -11.30 -1.41
C ALA A 286 -15.63 -11.17 -2.45
N LYS A 287 -16.88 -10.95 -2.00
CA LYS A 287 -18.03 -10.72 -2.86
C LYS A 287 -17.87 -9.43 -3.71
N GLY A 288 -17.37 -8.34 -3.07
CA GLY A 288 -17.05 -7.08 -3.75
C GLY A 288 -16.03 -7.29 -4.87
N LYS A 289 -14.90 -7.91 -4.57
CA LYS A 289 -13.85 -8.24 -5.57
C LYS A 289 -14.38 -9.07 -6.74
N ALA A 290 -15.24 -10.04 -6.48
CA ALA A 290 -15.82 -10.89 -7.53
C ALA A 290 -16.84 -10.15 -8.40
N LYS A 291 -17.57 -9.19 -7.84
CA LYS A 291 -18.59 -8.40 -8.54
C LYS A 291 -17.98 -7.21 -9.32
N LEU A 292 -16.93 -6.59 -8.81
CA LEU A 292 -16.35 -5.36 -9.35
C LEU A 292 -16.11 -5.38 -10.87
N PRO A 293 -15.52 -6.42 -11.48
CA PRO A 293 -15.29 -6.46 -12.93
C PRO A 293 -16.57 -6.52 -13.77
N LYS A 294 -17.69 -6.87 -13.14
CA LYS A 294 -19.00 -7.04 -13.80
C LYS A 294 -19.94 -5.86 -13.57
N LEU A 295 -19.56 -4.93 -12.71
CA LEU A 295 -20.38 -3.77 -12.39
C LEU A 295 -20.27 -2.74 -13.51
N VAL A 296 -21.41 -2.43 -14.10
CA VAL A 296 -21.59 -1.29 -14.99
C VAL A 296 -22.54 -0.33 -14.23
N PRO A 297 -22.11 0.90 -13.92
CA PRO A 297 -22.99 1.85 -13.26
C PRO A 297 -24.21 2.16 -14.14
N GLY A 298 -25.39 2.21 -13.54
CA GLY A 298 -26.60 2.64 -14.21
C GLY A 298 -26.51 4.13 -14.58
N GLU A 299 -27.36 4.53 -15.54
CA GLU A 299 -27.39 5.92 -16.00
C GLU A 299 -27.87 6.89 -14.91
N ASP A 300 -28.72 6.42 -14.01
CA ASP A 300 -29.18 7.10 -12.80
C ASP A 300 -28.00 7.42 -11.86
N VAL A 301 -27.15 6.43 -11.57
CA VAL A 301 -25.97 6.61 -10.73
C VAL A 301 -24.97 7.59 -11.35
N LEU A 302 -24.78 7.52 -12.67
CA LEU A 302 -23.90 8.46 -13.39
C LEU A 302 -24.45 9.89 -13.34
N ARG A 303 -25.79 10.04 -13.44
CA ARG A 303 -26.47 11.34 -13.35
C ARG A 303 -26.31 11.94 -11.96
N ASP A 304 -26.62 11.18 -10.91
CA ASP A 304 -26.51 11.63 -9.51
C ASP A 304 -25.07 12.04 -9.19
N ALA A 305 -24.10 11.27 -9.67
CA ALA A 305 -22.68 11.60 -9.54
C ALA A 305 -22.31 12.92 -10.24
N ALA A 306 -22.79 13.12 -11.47
CA ALA A 306 -22.54 14.35 -12.21
C ALA A 306 -23.23 15.56 -11.56
N GLU A 307 -24.47 15.42 -11.07
CA GLU A 307 -25.20 16.46 -10.35
C GLU A 307 -24.47 16.84 -9.04
N LEU A 308 -23.95 15.86 -8.31
CA LEU A 308 -23.15 16.10 -7.10
C LEU A 308 -21.88 16.87 -7.42
N CYS A 309 -21.14 16.46 -8.46
CA CYS A 309 -19.94 17.17 -8.90
C CYS A 309 -20.22 18.62 -9.27
N MET A 310 -21.31 18.88 -9.99
CA MET A 310 -21.73 20.24 -10.33
C MET A 310 -22.13 21.04 -9.09
N ALA A 311 -22.82 20.44 -8.13
CA ALA A 311 -23.29 21.11 -6.91
C ALA A 311 -22.12 21.54 -5.99
N VAL A 312 -21.03 20.78 -5.95
CA VAL A 312 -19.83 21.11 -5.15
C VAL A 312 -18.82 21.97 -5.92
N GLY A 313 -19.11 22.35 -7.16
CA GLY A 313 -18.23 23.18 -7.99
C GLY A 313 -16.93 22.47 -8.38
N ALA A 314 -16.95 21.16 -8.44
CA ALA A 314 -15.82 20.35 -8.91
C ALA A 314 -15.71 20.48 -10.43
N ASP A 315 -15.14 21.57 -10.89
CA ASP A 315 -14.89 21.85 -12.31
C ASP A 315 -13.80 20.92 -12.84
N GLY A 316 -14.19 19.75 -13.28
CA GLY A 316 -13.39 18.89 -14.16
C GLY A 316 -12.25 18.09 -13.53
N LEU A 317 -12.13 18.01 -12.21
CA LEU A 317 -11.05 17.32 -11.51
C LEU A 317 -11.44 15.98 -10.86
N LEU A 318 -12.72 15.69 -10.74
CA LEU A 318 -13.14 14.31 -10.46
C LEU A 318 -13.13 13.56 -11.79
N ASP A 319 -12.13 12.74 -11.99
CA ASP A 319 -12.22 11.74 -13.04
C ASP A 319 -13.48 10.91 -12.77
N LEU A 320 -14.46 11.02 -13.66
CA LEU A 320 -15.70 10.24 -13.60
C LEU A 320 -15.40 8.75 -13.40
N GLY A 321 -14.23 8.29 -13.81
CA GLY A 321 -13.71 6.95 -13.57
C GLY A 321 -13.52 6.64 -12.08
N ASP A 322 -12.96 7.54 -11.32
CA ASP A 322 -12.68 7.36 -9.88
C ASP A 322 -13.97 7.41 -9.06
N LEU A 323 -14.88 8.32 -9.40
CA LEU A 323 -16.20 8.37 -8.76
C LEU A 323 -17.03 7.11 -9.09
N VAL A 324 -17.01 6.66 -10.34
CA VAL A 324 -17.65 5.41 -10.77
C VAL A 324 -17.02 4.20 -10.10
N ALA A 325 -15.69 4.18 -9.91
CA ALA A 325 -15.01 3.11 -9.17
C ALA A 325 -15.42 3.10 -7.71
N ALA A 326 -15.49 4.25 -7.05
CA ALA A 326 -15.96 4.40 -5.69
C ALA A 326 -17.43 3.94 -5.52
N LEU A 327 -18.32 4.38 -6.40
CA LEU A 327 -19.72 3.98 -6.40
C LEU A 327 -19.90 2.48 -6.71
N ARG A 328 -19.05 1.90 -7.56
CA ARG A 328 -19.02 0.44 -7.83
C ARG A 328 -18.69 -0.38 -6.58
N ALA A 329 -17.86 0.17 -5.70
CA ALA A 329 -17.43 -0.50 -4.48
C ALA A 329 -18.45 -0.42 -3.34
N LEU A 330 -19.45 0.48 -3.39
CA LEU A 330 -20.47 0.63 -2.37
C LEU A 330 -21.39 -0.61 -2.27
N PRO A 331 -21.77 -1.05 -1.05
CA PRO A 331 -22.81 -2.06 -0.86
C PRO A 331 -24.17 -1.60 -1.40
N GLU A 332 -24.97 -2.53 -1.89
CA GLU A 332 -26.29 -2.25 -2.51
C GLU A 332 -27.23 -1.32 -1.69
N ARG A 333 -27.23 -1.47 -0.35
CA ARG A 333 -28.05 -0.63 0.55
C ARG A 333 -27.58 0.82 0.66
N GLN A 334 -26.36 1.14 0.30
CA GLN A 334 -25.83 2.51 0.33
C GLN A 334 -25.92 3.20 -1.03
N ARG A 335 -26.20 2.46 -2.10
CA ARG A 335 -26.54 3.01 -3.41
C ARG A 335 -27.97 3.51 -3.50
N GLU A 336 -28.85 3.01 -2.64
CA GLU A 336 -30.24 3.49 -2.56
C GLU A 336 -30.38 4.75 -1.69
N ALA A 337 -29.30 5.19 -1.02
CA ALA A 337 -29.27 6.32 -0.11
C ALA A 337 -28.41 7.50 -0.62
N VAL A 338 -27.77 7.38 -1.77
CA VAL A 338 -27.04 8.42 -2.50
C VAL A 338 -27.79 8.64 -3.84
#